data_ec91edba39ceeb71476cbf62489472c4
#
_entry.id   ec91edba39ceeb71476cbf62489472c4
#
_cell.length_a   1.000
_cell.length_b   1.000
_cell.length_c   1.000
_cell.angle_alpha   90.00
_cell.angle_beta   90.00
_cell.angle_gamma   90.00
#
_symmetry.space_group_name_H-M   'P 1'
#
loop_
_entity.id
_entity.type
_entity.pdbx_description
1 polymer ?
#
loop_
_entity_poly.entity_id
_entity_poly.type
_entity_poly.pdbx_seq_one_letter_code
_entity_poly.pdbx_strand_id
1 'polypeptide(L)'
;MFGLILAAGKGTRMGNIGKPKCLLRMGDTSIIEFQVEFLKKIGIHDILVITGYQSEKIKNVLKNGVKFLNNPKFSETNNLHSMWVARKILQDDFICIYSDLMFHPEILSRCYNSKSDACLMVETNTREETMKVKTQSGKIIAVSDDIPNDQVNGNFIGMA
;
A
#
# COMPACT_ATOMS: atom_id res chain seq x y z
N MET A 1 -15.55 6.33 -2.86
CA MET A 1 -14.18 6.09 -2.33
C MET A 1 -13.66 4.75 -2.84
N PHE A 2 -12.41 4.67 -3.29
CA PHE A 2 -11.77 3.46 -3.78
C PHE A 2 -10.78 2.86 -2.76
N GLY A 3 -10.58 1.54 -2.81
CA GLY A 3 -9.41 0.90 -2.24
C GLY A 3 -8.37 0.66 -3.34
N LEU A 4 -7.14 1.17 -3.17
CA LEU A 4 -6.03 0.97 -4.10
C LEU A 4 -4.96 0.09 -3.44
N ILE A 5 -4.67 -1.07 -4.03
CA ILE A 5 -3.59 -1.94 -3.54
C ILE A 5 -2.45 -1.96 -4.57
N LEU A 6 -1.25 -1.56 -4.15
CA LEU A 6 -0.06 -1.55 -5.00
C LEU A 6 0.70 -2.88 -4.88
N ALA A 7 0.48 -3.76 -5.86
CA ALA A 7 1.00 -5.14 -5.89
C ALA A 7 1.86 -5.44 -7.12
N ALA A 8 2.47 -4.40 -7.73
CA ALA A 8 3.24 -4.56 -8.96
C ALA A 8 4.69 -5.04 -8.72
N GLY A 9 5.25 -4.79 -7.55
CA GLY A 9 6.67 -4.98 -7.26
C GLY A 9 7.12 -6.44 -7.18
N LYS A 10 8.38 -6.70 -7.61
CA LYS A 10 9.04 -8.02 -7.52
C LYS A 10 9.48 -8.38 -6.10
N GLY A 11 9.71 -7.38 -5.23
CA GLY A 11 10.11 -7.61 -3.85
C GLY A 11 11.51 -8.19 -3.66
N THR A 12 12.50 -7.70 -4.40
CA THR A 12 13.86 -8.24 -4.49
C THR A 12 14.63 -8.29 -3.17
N ARG A 13 14.33 -7.40 -2.21
CA ARG A 13 14.98 -7.34 -0.88
C ARG A 13 14.83 -8.62 -0.04
N MET A 14 13.78 -9.40 -0.25
CA MET A 14 13.56 -10.68 0.44
C MET A 14 14.14 -11.89 -0.30
N GLY A 15 14.98 -11.66 -1.32
CA GLY A 15 15.46 -12.72 -2.19
C GLY A 15 14.36 -13.24 -3.14
N ASN A 16 14.67 -14.32 -3.86
CA ASN A 16 13.73 -14.93 -4.80
C ASN A 16 12.83 -15.95 -4.08
N ILE A 17 11.69 -15.50 -3.58
CA ILE A 17 10.69 -16.37 -2.93
C ILE A 17 9.75 -17.08 -3.94
N GLY A 18 9.98 -16.90 -5.26
CA GLY A 18 9.23 -17.58 -6.34
C GLY A 18 7.78 -17.15 -6.50
N LYS A 19 7.30 -16.19 -5.72
CA LYS A 19 5.94 -15.64 -5.77
C LYS A 19 5.90 -14.16 -5.33
N PRO A 20 4.84 -13.40 -5.71
CA PRO A 20 4.61 -12.06 -5.18
C PRO A 20 4.53 -12.07 -3.66
N LYS A 21 5.14 -11.07 -2.99
CA LYS A 21 5.13 -10.95 -1.52
C LYS A 21 3.71 -10.92 -0.94
N CYS A 22 2.79 -10.26 -1.61
CA CYS A 22 1.39 -10.18 -1.19
C CYS A 22 0.68 -11.54 -1.11
N LEU A 23 1.24 -12.59 -1.72
CA LEU A 23 0.76 -13.97 -1.64
C LEU A 23 1.44 -14.80 -0.53
N LEU A 24 2.24 -14.17 0.33
CA LEU A 24 2.69 -14.81 1.56
C LEU A 24 1.48 -15.07 2.45
N ARG A 25 1.43 -16.27 3.03
CA ARG A 25 0.29 -16.71 3.84
C ARG A 25 0.54 -16.42 5.32
N MET A 26 -0.56 -16.09 5.99
CA MET A 26 -0.67 -16.02 7.43
C MET A 26 -1.84 -16.93 7.84
N GLY A 27 -1.53 -18.13 8.28
CA GLY A 27 -2.52 -19.16 8.44
C GLY A 27 -3.16 -19.51 7.09
N ASP A 28 -4.49 -19.39 7.01
CA ASP A 28 -5.26 -19.76 5.81
C ASP A 28 -5.44 -18.64 4.79
N THR A 29 -4.98 -17.42 5.09
CA THR A 29 -5.18 -16.22 4.27
C THR A 29 -3.85 -15.63 3.81
N SER A 30 -3.76 -15.14 2.57
CA SER A 30 -2.63 -14.34 2.10
C SER A 30 -2.78 -12.87 2.52
N ILE A 31 -1.65 -12.13 2.50
CA ILE A 31 -1.65 -10.71 2.86
C ILE A 31 -2.66 -9.93 2.01
N ILE A 32 -2.71 -10.18 0.71
CA ILE A 32 -3.60 -9.43 -0.18
C ILE A 32 -5.08 -9.80 0.03
N GLU A 33 -5.40 -11.06 0.32
CA GLU A 33 -6.77 -11.46 0.69
C GLU A 33 -7.21 -10.77 1.97
N PHE A 34 -6.34 -10.75 2.98
CA PHE A 34 -6.57 -10.00 4.23
C PHE A 34 -6.86 -8.51 3.95
N GLN A 35 -6.05 -7.84 3.14
CA GLN A 35 -6.24 -6.43 2.81
C GLN A 35 -7.59 -6.19 2.12
N VAL A 36 -7.93 -7.01 1.13
CA VAL A 36 -9.22 -6.93 0.40
C VAL A 36 -10.41 -7.16 1.35
N GLU A 37 -10.31 -8.15 2.23
CA GLU A 37 -11.36 -8.44 3.21
C GLU A 37 -11.61 -7.26 4.15
N PHE A 38 -10.54 -6.65 4.69
CA PHE A 38 -10.69 -5.52 5.61
C PHE A 38 -11.16 -4.25 4.93
N LEU A 39 -10.78 -3.97 3.68
CA LEU A 39 -11.35 -2.88 2.90
C LEU A 39 -12.87 -3.08 2.75
N LYS A 40 -13.32 -4.29 2.41
CA LYS A 40 -14.75 -4.61 2.29
C LYS A 40 -15.50 -4.48 3.63
N LYS A 41 -14.89 -4.89 4.75
CA LYS A 41 -15.47 -4.76 6.09
C LYS A 41 -15.76 -3.32 6.51
N ILE A 42 -14.95 -2.36 6.04
CA ILE A 42 -15.20 -0.93 6.30
C ILE A 42 -16.06 -0.26 5.22
N GLY A 43 -16.65 -1.04 4.30
CA GLY A 43 -17.59 -0.55 3.27
C GLY A 43 -16.95 -0.13 1.95
N ILE A 44 -15.65 -0.38 1.74
CA ILE A 44 -14.96 -0.12 0.47
C ILE A 44 -15.04 -1.36 -0.42
N HIS A 45 -15.96 -1.34 -1.39
CA HIS A 45 -16.19 -2.46 -2.32
C HIS A 45 -15.54 -2.24 -3.69
N ASP A 46 -15.32 -1.00 -4.11
CA ASP A 46 -14.57 -0.66 -5.32
C ASP A 46 -13.07 -0.73 -5.05
N ILE A 47 -12.49 -1.90 -5.26
CA ILE A 47 -11.06 -2.17 -5.00
C ILE A 47 -10.34 -2.35 -6.32
N LEU A 48 -9.25 -1.56 -6.50
CA LEU A 48 -8.34 -1.65 -7.64
C LEU A 48 -6.98 -2.18 -7.19
N VAL A 49 -6.52 -3.26 -7.80
CA VAL A 49 -5.21 -3.85 -7.54
C VAL A 49 -4.29 -3.57 -8.72
N ILE A 50 -3.21 -2.82 -8.48
CA ILE A 50 -2.18 -2.59 -9.50
C ILE A 50 -1.20 -3.75 -9.46
N THR A 51 -1.18 -4.54 -10.52
CA THR A 51 -0.33 -5.72 -10.68
C THR A 51 0.85 -5.47 -11.61
N GLY A 52 1.85 -6.35 -11.57
CA GLY A 52 3.02 -6.34 -12.44
C GLY A 52 3.71 -7.70 -12.40
N TYR A 53 4.65 -7.90 -11.49
CA TYR A 53 5.34 -9.18 -11.33
C TYR A 53 4.37 -10.32 -11.02
N GLN A 54 4.37 -11.35 -11.87
CA GLN A 54 3.54 -12.55 -11.75
C GLN A 54 2.04 -12.22 -11.53
N SER A 55 1.50 -11.25 -12.26
CA SER A 55 0.13 -10.74 -12.10
C SER A 55 -0.94 -11.84 -12.10
N GLU A 56 -0.77 -12.88 -12.91
CA GLU A 56 -1.75 -13.99 -13.00
C GLU A 56 -1.88 -14.77 -11.68
N LYS A 57 -0.80 -14.91 -10.91
CA LYS A 57 -0.89 -15.55 -9.58
C LYS A 57 -1.76 -14.75 -8.63
N ILE A 58 -1.68 -13.40 -8.67
CA ILE A 58 -2.51 -12.51 -7.84
C ILE A 58 -3.98 -12.60 -8.28
N LYS A 59 -4.23 -12.54 -9.59
CA LYS A 59 -5.59 -12.64 -10.15
C LYS A 59 -6.26 -13.96 -9.80
N ASN A 60 -5.50 -15.07 -9.87
CA ASN A 60 -6.02 -16.41 -9.53
C ASN A 60 -6.42 -16.53 -8.06
N VAL A 61 -5.78 -15.82 -7.15
CA VAL A 61 -6.12 -15.80 -5.72
C VAL A 61 -7.34 -14.92 -5.46
N LEU A 62 -7.37 -13.69 -5.98
CA LEU A 62 -8.45 -12.74 -5.71
C LEU A 62 -9.71 -12.95 -6.56
N LYS A 63 -9.57 -13.67 -7.70
CA LYS A 63 -10.67 -13.98 -8.61
C LYS A 63 -11.51 -12.72 -8.98
N ASN A 64 -12.84 -12.81 -8.81
CA ASN A 64 -13.80 -11.80 -9.26
C ASN A 64 -14.12 -10.72 -8.21
N GLY A 65 -13.35 -10.62 -7.14
CA GLY A 65 -13.66 -9.73 -6.02
C GLY A 65 -13.14 -8.30 -6.13
N VAL A 66 -12.33 -7.99 -7.15
CA VAL A 66 -11.61 -6.71 -7.32
C VAL A 66 -11.37 -6.42 -8.80
N LYS A 67 -11.06 -5.15 -9.11
CA LYS A 67 -10.59 -4.72 -10.45
C LYS A 67 -9.06 -4.81 -10.51
N PHE A 68 -8.51 -5.12 -11.68
CA PHE A 68 -7.06 -5.20 -11.89
C PHE A 68 -6.62 -4.21 -12.96
N LEU A 69 -5.46 -3.59 -12.71
CA LEU A 69 -4.75 -2.79 -13.70
C LEU A 69 -3.28 -3.20 -13.69
N ASN A 70 -2.70 -3.44 -14.86
CA ASN A 70 -1.32 -3.86 -14.94
C ASN A 70 -0.39 -2.67 -15.13
N ASN A 71 0.71 -2.60 -14.36
CA ASN A 71 1.85 -1.74 -14.62
C ASN A 71 2.88 -2.51 -15.46
N PRO A 72 2.97 -2.32 -16.77
CA PRO A 72 3.89 -3.07 -17.62
C PRO A 72 5.37 -2.71 -17.36
N LYS A 73 5.63 -1.55 -16.73
CA LYS A 73 6.97 -1.06 -16.39
C LYS A 73 7.36 -1.30 -14.94
N PHE A 74 6.75 -2.29 -14.29
CA PHE A 74 6.95 -2.56 -12.86
C PHE A 74 8.41 -2.81 -12.45
N SER A 75 9.25 -3.31 -13.38
CA SER A 75 10.67 -3.59 -13.13
C SER A 75 11.56 -2.34 -13.16
N GLU A 76 11.08 -1.26 -13.78
CA GLU A 76 11.82 -0.02 -14.03
C GLU A 76 11.27 1.17 -13.22
N THR A 77 10.14 0.98 -12.55
CA THR A 77 9.39 2.05 -11.89
C THR A 77 9.07 1.70 -10.44
N ASN A 78 8.65 2.70 -9.69
CA ASN A 78 8.31 2.59 -8.27
C ASN A 78 6.78 2.61 -8.01
N ASN A 79 6.41 2.65 -6.73
CA ASN A 79 5.00 2.70 -6.29
C ASN A 79 4.27 3.95 -6.79
N LEU A 80 4.95 5.10 -6.89
CA LEU A 80 4.34 6.34 -7.39
C LEU A 80 3.92 6.19 -8.86
N HIS A 81 4.74 5.55 -9.68
CA HIS A 81 4.35 5.25 -11.08
C HIS A 81 3.18 4.27 -11.15
N SER A 82 3.15 3.26 -10.29
CA SER A 82 2.01 2.34 -10.21
C SER A 82 0.71 3.08 -9.86
N MET A 83 0.75 4.04 -8.94
CA MET A 83 -0.37 4.91 -8.63
C MET A 83 -0.74 5.80 -9.82
N TRP A 84 0.25 6.38 -10.51
CA TRP A 84 0.03 7.23 -11.69
C TRP A 84 -0.66 6.47 -12.84
N VAL A 85 -0.37 5.18 -13.03
CA VAL A 85 -1.07 4.33 -14.01
C VAL A 85 -2.58 4.31 -13.74
N ALA A 86 -3.00 4.33 -12.48
CA ALA A 86 -4.40 4.33 -12.07
C ALA A 86 -5.10 5.70 -12.12
N ARG A 87 -4.39 6.82 -12.39
CA ARG A 87 -4.89 8.21 -12.28
C ARG A 87 -6.19 8.51 -13.02
N LYS A 88 -6.49 7.79 -14.12
CA LYS A 88 -7.74 7.97 -14.88
C LYS A 88 -8.94 7.26 -14.25
N ILE A 89 -8.69 6.30 -13.36
CA ILE A 89 -9.72 5.52 -12.67
C ILE A 89 -10.01 6.14 -11.30
N LEU A 90 -8.96 6.62 -10.63
CA LEU A 90 -9.04 7.25 -9.30
C LEU A 90 -9.47 8.72 -9.46
N GLN A 91 -10.78 8.95 -9.64
CA GLN A 91 -11.36 10.29 -9.75
C GLN A 91 -11.96 10.79 -8.42
N ASP A 92 -12.11 9.89 -7.44
CA ASP A 92 -12.62 10.16 -6.10
C ASP A 92 -11.57 9.86 -5.04
N ASP A 93 -11.91 10.11 -3.78
CA ASP A 93 -11.10 9.72 -2.62
C ASP A 93 -10.76 8.23 -2.66
N PHE A 94 -9.56 7.89 -2.22
CA PHE A 94 -9.10 6.50 -2.15
C PHE A 94 -8.18 6.25 -0.96
N ILE A 95 -8.17 5.02 -0.48
CA ILE A 95 -7.16 4.51 0.46
C ILE A 95 -6.15 3.70 -0.33
N CYS A 96 -4.87 4.10 -0.26
CA CYS A 96 -3.76 3.38 -0.89
C CYS A 96 -3.07 2.49 0.14
N ILE A 97 -2.88 1.20 -0.19
CA ILE A 97 -2.20 0.23 0.67
C ILE A 97 -1.08 -0.46 -0.13
N TYR A 98 0.12 -0.53 0.44
CA TYR A 98 1.19 -1.36 -0.10
C TYR A 98 0.88 -2.84 0.16
N SER A 99 0.99 -3.66 -0.85
CA SER A 99 0.50 -5.05 -0.82
C SER A 99 1.29 -6.00 0.10
N ASP A 100 2.40 -5.58 0.66
CA ASP A 100 3.19 -6.31 1.65
C ASP A 100 2.96 -5.83 3.09
N LEU A 101 2.02 -4.91 3.29
CA LEU A 101 1.68 -4.38 4.60
C LEU A 101 0.69 -5.28 5.33
N MET A 102 1.05 -5.67 6.55
CA MET A 102 0.15 -6.23 7.55
C MET A 102 -0.14 -5.17 8.62
N PHE A 103 -1.40 -5.03 9.00
CA PHE A 103 -1.83 -3.99 9.92
C PHE A 103 -2.93 -4.48 10.87
N HIS A 104 -3.01 -3.84 12.03
CA HIS A 104 -4.18 -4.02 12.88
C HIS A 104 -5.39 -3.29 12.26
N PRO A 105 -6.62 -3.87 12.28
CA PRO A 105 -7.80 -3.27 11.64
C PRO A 105 -8.10 -1.83 12.04
N GLU A 106 -7.77 -1.44 13.28
CA GLU A 106 -7.93 -0.06 13.73
C GLU A 106 -7.11 0.96 12.93
N ILE A 107 -5.94 0.57 12.41
CA ILE A 107 -5.09 1.46 11.60
C ILE A 107 -5.84 1.85 10.32
N LEU A 108 -6.45 0.87 9.66
CA LEU A 108 -7.28 1.12 8.48
C LEU A 108 -8.50 2.00 8.82
N SER A 109 -9.16 1.73 9.95
CA SER A 109 -10.30 2.53 10.41
C SER A 109 -9.89 3.98 10.72
N ARG A 110 -8.72 4.21 11.31
CA ARG A 110 -8.18 5.55 11.55
C ARG A 110 -7.89 6.29 10.25
N CYS A 111 -7.27 5.62 9.27
CA CYS A 111 -7.04 6.18 7.94
C CYS A 111 -8.36 6.57 7.27
N TYR A 112 -9.34 5.68 7.25
CA TYR A 112 -10.66 5.88 6.66
C TYR A 112 -11.44 7.05 7.27
N ASN A 113 -11.36 7.23 8.60
CA ASN A 113 -12.08 8.27 9.32
C ASN A 113 -11.31 9.61 9.40
N SER A 114 -10.15 9.72 8.77
CA SER A 114 -9.40 10.97 8.73
C SER A 114 -10.21 12.07 8.05
N LYS A 115 -10.15 13.29 8.60
CA LYS A 115 -10.80 14.48 8.05
C LYS A 115 -9.84 15.35 7.25
N SER A 116 -8.59 14.91 7.08
CA SER A 116 -7.57 15.62 6.32
C SER A 116 -7.70 15.30 4.83
N ASP A 117 -7.34 16.27 3.97
CA ASP A 117 -7.29 16.07 2.51
C ASP A 117 -6.31 14.97 2.09
N ALA A 118 -5.25 14.77 2.89
CA ALA A 118 -4.32 13.66 2.76
C ALA A 118 -3.89 13.17 4.15
N CYS A 119 -3.87 11.85 4.35
CA CYS A 119 -3.49 11.22 5.60
C CYS A 119 -2.47 10.12 5.32
N LEU A 120 -1.33 10.15 6.00
CA LEU A 120 -0.34 9.07 5.97
C LEU A 120 -0.33 8.36 7.32
N MET A 121 -0.38 7.04 7.30
CA MET A 121 -0.19 6.24 8.52
C MET A 121 1.30 6.11 8.79
N VAL A 122 1.72 6.53 9.98
CA VAL A 122 3.13 6.68 10.38
C VAL A 122 3.39 5.88 11.65
N GLU A 123 4.47 5.09 11.64
CA GLU A 123 5.02 4.42 12.83
C GLU A 123 6.05 5.35 13.48
N THR A 124 5.93 5.59 14.78
CA THR A 124 6.85 6.47 15.52
C THR A 124 8.18 5.82 15.91
N ASN A 125 8.25 4.48 15.91
CA ASN A 125 9.52 3.77 16.07
C ASN A 125 10.31 3.85 14.78
N THR A 126 11.32 4.71 14.72
CA THR A 126 12.10 4.97 13.52
C THR A 126 12.94 3.77 13.10
N ARG A 127 12.90 3.44 11.80
CA ARG A 127 13.72 2.41 11.15
C ARG A 127 14.52 3.04 10.02
N GLU A 128 15.79 2.68 9.90
CA GLU A 128 16.69 3.30 8.91
C GLU A 128 16.30 3.00 7.45
N GLU A 129 15.67 1.87 7.18
CA GLU A 129 15.41 1.37 5.82
C GLU A 129 14.03 1.72 5.26
N THR A 130 13.28 2.60 5.90
CA THR A 130 11.91 2.93 5.49
C THR A 130 11.73 4.41 5.23
N MET A 131 10.76 4.77 4.39
CA MET A 131 10.43 6.15 4.04
C MET A 131 10.20 7.00 5.29
N LYS A 132 11.12 7.93 5.54
CA LYS A 132 11.11 8.80 6.72
C LYS A 132 10.10 9.92 6.57
N VAL A 133 9.49 10.31 7.69
CA VAL A 133 8.49 11.38 7.76
C VAL A 133 8.93 12.43 8.75
N LYS A 134 8.89 13.71 8.33
CA LYS A 134 9.08 14.87 9.19
C LYS A 134 7.76 15.60 9.35
N THR A 135 7.43 15.92 10.60
CA THR A 135 6.20 16.65 10.93
C THR A 135 6.53 17.96 11.66
N GLN A 136 5.65 18.94 11.54
CA GLN A 136 5.68 20.18 12.30
C GLN A 136 4.26 20.58 12.65
N SER A 137 3.99 20.84 13.93
CA SER A 137 2.66 21.20 14.43
C SER A 137 1.55 20.24 13.99
N GLY A 138 1.84 18.92 14.02
CA GLY A 138 0.91 17.86 13.63
C GLY A 138 0.69 17.69 12.12
N LYS A 139 1.40 18.44 11.29
CA LYS A 139 1.34 18.33 9.81
C LYS A 139 2.61 17.73 9.26
N ILE A 140 2.47 16.90 8.23
CA ILE A 140 3.60 16.36 7.48
C ILE A 140 4.18 17.48 6.62
N ILE A 141 5.50 17.73 6.76
CA ILE A 141 6.21 18.73 5.98
C ILE A 141 7.23 18.14 5.01
N ALA A 142 7.66 16.89 5.24
CA ALA A 142 8.51 16.16 4.32
C ALA A 142 8.33 14.63 4.45
N VAL A 143 8.48 13.93 3.34
CA VAL A 143 8.55 12.46 3.24
C VAL A 143 9.69 12.14 2.29
N SER A 144 10.80 11.57 2.81
CA SER A 144 11.99 11.23 2.02
C SER A 144 12.90 10.28 2.80
N ASP A 145 13.66 9.45 2.10
CA ASP A 145 14.73 8.65 2.69
C ASP A 145 15.93 9.51 3.14
N ASP A 146 16.06 10.73 2.57
CA ASP A 146 17.17 11.65 2.83
C ASP A 146 17.00 12.51 4.10
N ILE A 147 15.88 12.40 4.82
CA ILE A 147 15.68 13.16 6.06
C ILE A 147 16.73 12.71 7.08
N PRO A 148 17.53 13.65 7.66
CA PRO A 148 18.49 13.35 8.72
C PRO A 148 17.80 12.65 9.90
N ASN A 149 18.47 11.65 10.50
CA ASN A 149 17.86 10.83 11.54
C ASN A 149 17.40 11.62 12.77
N ASP A 150 18.09 12.70 13.12
CA ASP A 150 17.74 13.63 14.22
C ASP A 150 16.48 14.47 13.94
N GLN A 151 15.98 14.47 12.69
CA GLN A 151 14.80 15.23 12.26
C GLN A 151 13.61 14.32 11.90
N VAL A 152 13.75 13.01 12.07
CA VAL A 152 12.70 12.03 11.75
C VAL A 152 11.70 11.96 12.90
N ASN A 153 10.41 12.11 12.59
CA ASN A 153 9.32 11.94 13.55
C ASN A 153 8.65 10.57 13.44
N GLY A 154 8.92 9.83 12.37
CA GLY A 154 8.42 8.49 12.15
C GLY A 154 8.65 7.99 10.74
N ASN A 155 8.14 6.81 10.44
CA ASN A 155 8.26 6.16 9.15
C ASN A 155 6.89 5.87 8.54
N PHE A 156 6.74 6.16 7.25
CA PHE A 156 5.54 5.82 6.51
C PHE A 156 5.39 4.30 6.39
N ILE A 157 4.27 3.75 6.82
CA ILE A 157 4.05 2.30 6.85
C ILE A 157 3.48 1.72 5.54
N GLY A 158 3.20 2.53 4.54
CA GLY A 158 2.63 2.07 3.27
C GLY A 158 1.08 2.09 3.25
N MET A 159 0.44 2.92 4.07
CA MET A 159 -1.01 3.18 4.04
C MET A 159 -1.28 4.68 4.09
N ALA A 160 -2.07 5.19 3.13
CA ALA A 160 -2.46 6.59 2.98
C ALA A 160 -3.89 6.71 2.45
#